data_43124476cfebdf1c2f92e9c6c0efbd8a
#
_entry.id   43124476cfebdf1c2f92e9c6c0efbd8a
#
_cell.length_a   1.000
_cell.length_b   1.000
_cell.length_c   1.000
_cell.angle_alpha   90.00
_cell.angle_beta   90.00
_cell.angle_gamma   90.00
#
_symmetry.space_group_name_H-M   'P 1'
#
loop_
_entity.id
_entity.type
_entity.pdbx_description
1 polymer ?
#
loop_
_entity_poly.entity_id
_entity_poly.type
_entity_poly.pdbx_seq_one_letter_code
_entity_poly.pdbx_strand_id
1 'polypeptide(L)'
;MADMLITAQAREVDIKIVVEGGPVGGISPEGKEVIRKLTDSGIPVYMMVSRKGDPAPYRYDHAKFMVIDRRAILLTSENFKYSGFPPPGMTGNRGWGVYLEDPELAEYFSTVYMTDYCGKSMTAYNGSAGNPESIPSGKHAVEFPPGYFTGATVRPVIAPDTSNQINDLINSAKQSIEIEQAYITNETAYSLNPYLSAAIDASRRGVHVRVLLDSYWYNIEDEKDNDEMAALINRIGASEHIPLEARCADLTTNGIDKIHNKGLIVDDQYVLVSSINWNSNSPNFNREAGVIIDHPGVAHYFLDVFEDDWNPTAKSPGIKTDYLKIAVVAVVLILLVLLYYHRQRA
;
A
#
# COMPACT_ATOMS: atom_id res chain seq x y z
N MET A 1 -15.88 -4.09 3.53
CA MET A 1 -15.77 -4.34 2.07
C MET A 1 -16.75 -5.41 1.59
N ALA A 2 -16.75 -6.66 2.07
CA ALA A 2 -17.68 -7.69 1.59
C ALA A 2 -19.15 -7.23 1.61
N ASP A 3 -19.60 -6.61 2.71
CA ASP A 3 -20.99 -6.09 2.81
C ASP A 3 -21.30 -5.00 1.76
N MET A 4 -20.31 -4.18 1.40
CA MET A 4 -20.47 -3.17 0.35
C MET A 4 -20.64 -3.82 -1.04
N LEU A 5 -19.87 -4.88 -1.33
CA LEU A 5 -19.98 -5.64 -2.57
C LEU A 5 -21.34 -6.35 -2.64
N ILE A 6 -21.80 -6.98 -1.56
CA ILE A 6 -23.12 -7.62 -1.47
C ILE A 6 -24.23 -6.57 -1.68
N THR A 7 -24.10 -5.39 -1.10
CA THR A 7 -25.05 -4.30 -1.30
C THR A 7 -25.05 -3.80 -2.75
N ALA A 8 -23.88 -3.78 -3.41
CA ALA A 8 -23.78 -3.44 -4.83
C ALA A 8 -24.43 -4.52 -5.71
N GLN A 9 -24.17 -5.81 -5.43
CA GLN A 9 -24.80 -6.93 -6.11
C GLN A 9 -26.33 -6.89 -6.00
N ALA A 10 -26.87 -6.53 -4.82
CA ALA A 10 -28.31 -6.36 -4.62
C ALA A 10 -28.93 -5.21 -5.45
N ARG A 11 -28.10 -4.31 -5.97
CA ARG A 11 -28.48 -3.28 -6.95
C ARG A 11 -28.20 -3.69 -8.41
N GLU A 12 -28.00 -4.98 -8.65
CA GLU A 12 -27.74 -5.57 -9.97
C GLU A 12 -26.37 -5.17 -10.58
N VAL A 13 -25.39 -4.75 -9.76
CA VAL A 13 -24.03 -4.54 -10.23
C VAL A 13 -23.38 -5.91 -10.53
N ASP A 14 -22.87 -6.10 -11.73
CA ASP A 14 -22.14 -7.32 -12.14
C ASP A 14 -20.74 -7.33 -11.49
N ILE A 15 -20.56 -8.19 -10.50
CA ILE A 15 -19.31 -8.30 -9.73
C ILE A 15 -18.67 -9.65 -10.00
N LYS A 16 -17.37 -9.62 -10.31
CA LYS A 16 -16.52 -10.80 -10.49
C LYS A 16 -15.26 -10.65 -9.67
N ILE A 17 -14.87 -11.70 -8.96
CA ILE A 17 -13.71 -11.67 -8.06
C ILE A 17 -12.75 -12.79 -8.44
N VAL A 18 -11.46 -12.43 -8.55
CA VAL A 18 -10.34 -13.38 -8.65
C VAL A 18 -9.50 -13.25 -7.38
N VAL A 19 -9.10 -14.39 -6.83
CA VAL A 19 -8.21 -14.46 -5.67
C VAL A 19 -7.10 -15.46 -5.91
N GLU A 20 -5.97 -15.28 -5.24
CA GLU A 20 -4.92 -16.30 -5.17
C GLU A 20 -5.45 -17.55 -4.47
N GLY A 21 -5.36 -18.69 -5.13
CA GLY A 21 -5.89 -19.96 -4.63
C GLY A 21 -4.93 -20.76 -3.74
N GLY A 22 -3.63 -20.44 -3.78
CA GLY A 22 -2.58 -21.11 -3.03
C GLY A 22 -1.63 -20.12 -2.31
N PRO A 23 -2.13 -19.14 -1.55
CA PRO A 23 -1.24 -18.23 -0.84
C PRO A 23 -0.39 -18.99 0.18
N VAL A 24 0.78 -18.43 0.53
CA VAL A 24 1.64 -19.00 1.58
C VAL A 24 0.84 -19.12 2.88
N GLY A 25 0.81 -20.31 3.46
CA GLY A 25 -0.02 -20.64 4.63
C GLY A 25 -1.48 -21.00 4.31
N GLY A 26 -1.89 -20.98 3.03
CA GLY A 26 -3.26 -21.22 2.59
C GLY A 26 -4.19 -20.03 2.80
N ILE A 27 -5.45 -20.17 2.34
CA ILE A 27 -6.49 -19.15 2.59
C ILE A 27 -6.89 -19.23 4.07
N SER A 28 -6.80 -18.11 4.78
CA SER A 28 -7.14 -18.05 6.20
C SER A 28 -8.61 -18.40 6.48
N PRO A 29 -8.97 -18.81 7.71
CA PRO A 29 -10.36 -19.05 8.08
C PRO A 29 -11.27 -17.86 7.80
N GLU A 30 -10.83 -16.63 8.09
CA GLU A 30 -11.56 -15.38 7.81
C GLU A 30 -11.73 -15.18 6.30
N GLY A 31 -10.67 -15.43 5.51
CA GLY A 31 -10.71 -15.36 4.06
C GLY A 31 -11.74 -16.32 3.48
N LYS A 32 -11.77 -17.56 3.96
CA LYS A 32 -12.77 -18.57 3.55
C LYS A 32 -14.20 -18.13 3.88
N GLU A 33 -14.42 -17.57 5.07
CA GLU A 33 -15.72 -17.08 5.47
C GLU A 33 -16.19 -15.89 4.64
N VAL A 34 -15.27 -14.95 4.33
CA VAL A 34 -15.58 -13.81 3.44
C VAL A 34 -15.93 -14.31 2.03
N ILE A 35 -15.16 -15.25 1.47
CA ILE A 35 -15.43 -15.81 0.15
C ILE A 35 -16.81 -16.52 0.14
N ARG A 36 -17.08 -17.33 1.17
CA ARG A 36 -18.39 -17.99 1.31
C ARG A 36 -19.54 -16.98 1.35
N LYS A 37 -19.42 -15.93 2.16
CA LYS A 37 -20.42 -14.87 2.27
C LYS A 37 -20.69 -14.19 0.92
N LEU A 38 -19.65 -13.97 0.12
CA LEU A 38 -19.77 -13.41 -1.22
C LEU A 38 -20.47 -14.39 -2.17
N THR A 39 -20.05 -15.66 -2.20
CA THR A 39 -20.64 -16.68 -3.07
C THR A 39 -22.09 -16.98 -2.72
N ASP A 40 -22.44 -17.05 -1.44
CA ASP A 40 -23.83 -17.22 -0.98
C ASP A 40 -24.74 -16.05 -1.39
N SER A 41 -24.15 -14.86 -1.60
CA SER A 41 -24.85 -13.68 -2.08
C SER A 41 -24.90 -13.58 -3.62
N GLY A 42 -24.46 -14.61 -4.35
CA GLY A 42 -24.49 -14.67 -5.80
C GLY A 42 -23.30 -14.00 -6.50
N ILE A 43 -22.26 -13.60 -5.77
CA ILE A 43 -21.03 -13.03 -6.36
C ILE A 43 -20.07 -14.16 -6.69
N PRO A 44 -19.72 -14.40 -7.96
CA PRO A 44 -18.78 -15.46 -8.33
C PRO A 44 -17.36 -15.10 -7.87
N VAL A 45 -16.74 -16.00 -7.11
CA VAL A 45 -15.32 -15.91 -6.71
C VAL A 45 -14.55 -17.05 -7.36
N TYR A 46 -13.55 -16.70 -8.13
CA TYR A 46 -12.64 -17.64 -8.78
C TYR A 46 -11.26 -17.59 -8.13
N MET A 47 -10.61 -18.74 -8.11
CA MET A 47 -9.24 -18.88 -7.59
C MET A 47 -8.31 -19.24 -8.73
N MET A 48 -7.15 -18.60 -8.79
CA MET A 48 -6.03 -19.07 -9.60
C MET A 48 -5.34 -20.22 -8.85
N VAL A 49 -5.32 -21.40 -9.44
CA VAL A 49 -4.76 -22.61 -8.80
C VAL A 49 -3.88 -23.36 -9.77
N SER A 50 -2.61 -23.53 -9.42
CA SER A 50 -1.68 -24.36 -10.19
C SER A 50 -1.97 -25.85 -9.98
N ARG A 51 -2.10 -26.63 -11.06
CA ARG A 51 -2.38 -28.06 -11.02
C ARG A 51 -1.35 -28.84 -11.82
N LYS A 52 -1.18 -30.11 -11.47
CA LYS A 52 -0.32 -31.02 -12.27
C LYS A 52 -0.91 -31.17 -13.67
N GLY A 53 -0.15 -30.74 -14.69
CA GLY A 53 -0.57 -30.79 -16.10
C GLY A 53 -1.33 -29.54 -16.58
N ASP A 54 -1.71 -28.63 -15.67
CA ASP A 54 -2.31 -27.33 -15.96
C ASP A 54 -1.76 -26.28 -14.98
N PRO A 55 -0.50 -25.85 -15.14
CA PRO A 55 0.11 -24.86 -14.26
C PRO A 55 -0.55 -23.50 -14.45
N ALA A 56 -0.72 -22.76 -13.36
CA ALA A 56 -1.14 -21.37 -13.40
C ALA A 56 -0.11 -20.53 -14.20
N PRO A 57 -0.56 -19.48 -14.91
CA PRO A 57 0.33 -18.64 -15.72
C PRO A 57 1.34 -17.87 -14.86
N TYR A 58 1.02 -17.63 -13.59
CA TYR A 58 1.85 -16.93 -12.62
C TYR A 58 2.10 -17.81 -11.40
N ARG A 59 3.22 -17.54 -10.69
CA ARG A 59 3.53 -18.23 -9.44
C ARG A 59 2.51 -17.90 -8.36
N TYR A 60 2.11 -16.62 -8.27
CA TYR A 60 1.03 -16.12 -7.43
C TYR A 60 0.27 -15.01 -8.17
N ASP A 61 -1.04 -14.93 -7.96
CA ASP A 61 -1.83 -13.73 -8.23
C ASP A 61 -1.79 -12.84 -6.99
N HIS A 62 -0.87 -11.90 -7.01
CA HIS A 62 -0.63 -11.00 -5.88
C HIS A 62 -1.03 -9.55 -6.18
N ALA A 63 -1.71 -9.30 -7.28
CA ALA A 63 -2.26 -8.00 -7.64
C ALA A 63 -3.40 -7.60 -6.69
N LYS A 64 -3.50 -6.31 -6.39
CA LYS A 64 -4.52 -5.75 -5.51
C LYS A 64 -5.15 -4.53 -6.16
N PHE A 65 -6.12 -4.77 -7.02
CA PHE A 65 -6.87 -3.70 -7.69
C PHE A 65 -8.34 -4.06 -7.89
N MET A 66 -9.14 -3.05 -8.13
CA MET A 66 -10.52 -3.13 -8.61
C MET A 66 -10.68 -2.26 -9.84
N VAL A 67 -11.41 -2.75 -10.83
CA VAL A 67 -11.92 -1.93 -11.93
C VAL A 67 -13.39 -1.62 -11.66
N ILE A 68 -13.77 -0.37 -11.73
CA ILE A 68 -15.12 0.11 -11.42
C ILE A 68 -15.70 0.74 -12.67
N ASP A 69 -16.76 0.11 -13.19
CA ASP A 69 -17.55 0.55 -14.37
C ASP A 69 -16.71 0.88 -15.63
N ARG A 70 -15.49 0.31 -15.74
CA ARG A 70 -14.47 0.65 -16.77
C ARG A 70 -14.19 2.15 -16.87
N ARG A 71 -14.28 2.86 -15.75
CA ARG A 71 -14.09 4.32 -15.65
C ARG A 71 -13.07 4.69 -14.59
N ALA A 72 -12.93 3.84 -13.59
CA ALA A 72 -11.99 4.08 -12.49
C ALA A 72 -11.33 2.78 -12.04
N ILE A 73 -10.17 2.93 -11.39
CA ILE A 73 -9.49 1.86 -10.69
C ILE A 73 -9.23 2.25 -9.24
N LEU A 74 -9.33 1.29 -8.33
CA LEU A 74 -8.74 1.33 -7.01
C LEU A 74 -7.55 0.37 -7.00
N LEU A 75 -6.37 0.85 -6.67
CA LEU A 75 -5.15 0.06 -6.62
C LEU A 75 -4.42 0.32 -5.30
N THR A 76 -3.86 -0.73 -4.69
CA THR A 76 -3.22 -0.62 -3.38
C THR A 76 -2.07 -1.60 -3.21
N SER A 77 -1.12 -1.27 -2.35
CA SER A 77 -0.08 -2.18 -1.88
C SER A 77 -0.62 -3.21 -0.87
N GLU A 78 -1.81 -2.94 -0.27
CA GLU A 78 -2.40 -3.74 0.78
C GLU A 78 -3.25 -4.89 0.27
N ASN A 79 -3.26 -5.99 1.02
CA ASN A 79 -4.24 -7.04 0.81
C ASN A 79 -5.63 -6.58 1.23
N PHE A 80 -6.68 -6.98 0.49
CA PHE A 80 -8.07 -6.72 0.85
C PHE A 80 -8.50 -7.56 2.07
N LYS A 81 -7.88 -7.31 3.20
CA LYS A 81 -8.16 -7.95 4.49
C LYS A 81 -8.15 -6.91 5.61
N TYR A 82 -8.53 -7.35 6.83
CA TYR A 82 -8.66 -6.49 8.00
C TYR A 82 -7.41 -5.64 8.30
N SER A 83 -6.21 -6.24 8.29
CA SER A 83 -4.99 -5.50 8.61
C SER A 83 -4.61 -4.44 7.56
N GLY A 84 -5.01 -4.62 6.30
CA GLY A 84 -4.80 -3.63 5.24
C GLY A 84 -5.89 -2.56 5.17
N PHE A 85 -7.12 -2.90 5.61
CA PHE A 85 -8.28 -2.01 5.61
C PHE A 85 -9.04 -2.11 6.94
N PRO A 86 -8.41 -1.70 8.05
CA PRO A 86 -9.05 -1.75 9.35
C PRO A 86 -10.25 -0.81 9.40
N PRO A 87 -11.27 -1.11 10.22
CA PRO A 87 -12.32 -0.15 10.53
C PRO A 87 -11.76 1.14 11.12
N PRO A 88 -12.44 2.28 10.94
CA PRO A 88 -12.00 3.54 11.51
C PRO A 88 -11.71 3.45 13.01
N GLY A 89 -10.55 3.96 13.43
CA GLY A 89 -10.12 3.96 14.83
C GLY A 89 -9.42 2.68 15.28
N MET A 90 -9.08 1.76 14.35
CA MET A 90 -8.34 0.55 14.65
C MET A 90 -6.95 0.56 14.00
N THR A 91 -6.01 -0.16 14.60
CA THR A 91 -4.67 -0.36 14.03
C THR A 91 -4.73 -1.19 12.75
N GLY A 92 -3.77 -0.92 11.88
CA GLY A 92 -3.55 -1.68 10.66
C GLY A 92 -2.15 -1.44 10.12
N ASN A 93 -1.91 -1.96 8.94
CA ASN A 93 -0.64 -1.77 8.25
C ASN A 93 -0.52 -0.36 7.69
N ARG A 94 0.73 0.08 7.46
CA ARG A 94 1.03 1.16 6.54
C ARG A 94 1.09 0.60 5.12
N GLY A 95 0.19 1.06 4.28
CA GLY A 95 0.18 0.78 2.85
C GLY A 95 -0.29 2.00 2.07
N TRP A 96 0.09 2.07 0.80
CA TRP A 96 -0.33 3.13 -0.11
C TRP A 96 -1.42 2.63 -1.04
N GLY A 97 -2.34 3.52 -1.38
CA GLY A 97 -3.41 3.21 -2.31
C GLY A 97 -3.87 4.44 -3.07
N VAL A 98 -4.41 4.22 -4.26
CA VAL A 98 -4.93 5.28 -5.12
C VAL A 98 -6.26 4.87 -5.75
N TYR A 99 -7.15 5.82 -5.84
CA TYR A 99 -8.36 5.76 -6.66
C TYR A 99 -8.19 6.72 -7.83
N LEU A 100 -8.28 6.21 -9.05
CA LEU A 100 -7.98 6.94 -10.28
C LEU A 100 -9.20 6.90 -11.20
N GLU A 101 -9.76 8.05 -11.51
CA GLU A 101 -10.82 8.22 -12.51
C GLU A 101 -10.18 8.50 -13.88
N ASP A 102 -9.91 7.42 -14.61
CA ASP A 102 -9.31 7.42 -15.94
C ASP A 102 -9.87 6.24 -16.75
N PRO A 103 -10.78 6.49 -17.73
CA PRO A 103 -11.37 5.42 -18.51
C PRO A 103 -10.39 4.62 -19.37
N GLU A 104 -9.31 5.23 -19.87
CA GLU A 104 -8.31 4.53 -20.67
C GLU A 104 -7.48 3.59 -19.78
N LEU A 105 -7.04 4.06 -18.64
CA LEU A 105 -6.37 3.25 -17.63
C LEU A 105 -7.27 2.14 -17.11
N ALA A 106 -8.55 2.43 -16.84
CA ALA A 106 -9.52 1.45 -16.37
C ALA A 106 -9.77 0.36 -17.41
N GLU A 107 -9.82 0.69 -18.69
CA GLU A 107 -9.95 -0.31 -19.78
C GLU A 107 -8.69 -1.17 -19.89
N TYR A 108 -7.49 -0.59 -19.73
CA TYR A 108 -6.24 -1.35 -19.68
C TYR A 108 -6.27 -2.38 -18.54
N PHE A 109 -6.61 -1.97 -17.31
CA PHE A 109 -6.72 -2.87 -16.17
C PHE A 109 -7.86 -3.88 -16.32
N SER A 110 -8.95 -3.50 -16.97
CA SER A 110 -10.04 -4.42 -17.32
C SER A 110 -9.54 -5.54 -18.25
N THR A 111 -8.71 -5.19 -19.22
CA THR A 111 -8.11 -6.16 -20.15
C THR A 111 -7.17 -7.13 -19.40
N VAL A 112 -6.32 -6.62 -18.50
CA VAL A 112 -5.46 -7.44 -17.64
C VAL A 112 -6.32 -8.39 -16.80
N TYR A 113 -7.33 -7.87 -16.10
CA TYR A 113 -8.24 -8.65 -15.29
C TYR A 113 -8.95 -9.74 -16.10
N MET A 114 -9.50 -9.40 -17.26
CA MET A 114 -10.23 -10.36 -18.09
C MET A 114 -9.31 -11.43 -18.69
N THR A 115 -8.08 -11.10 -18.98
CA THR A 115 -7.06 -12.08 -19.42
C THR A 115 -6.81 -13.11 -18.34
N ASP A 116 -6.68 -12.68 -17.09
CA ASP A 116 -6.49 -13.56 -15.94
C ASP A 116 -7.77 -14.34 -15.63
N TYR A 117 -8.93 -13.66 -15.55
CA TYR A 117 -10.25 -14.27 -15.26
C TYR A 117 -10.68 -15.34 -16.26
N CYS A 118 -10.45 -15.13 -17.55
CA CYS A 118 -10.73 -16.09 -18.61
C CYS A 118 -9.60 -17.10 -18.83
N GLY A 119 -8.52 -16.96 -18.08
CA GLY A 119 -7.32 -17.79 -18.19
C GLY A 119 -7.58 -19.24 -17.80
N LYS A 120 -6.65 -20.11 -18.23
CA LYS A 120 -6.57 -21.48 -17.71
C LYS A 120 -6.29 -21.46 -16.21
N SER A 121 -6.53 -22.53 -15.50
CA SER A 121 -6.25 -22.63 -14.05
C SER A 121 -7.19 -21.83 -13.14
N MET A 122 -8.22 -21.20 -13.67
CA MET A 122 -9.28 -20.57 -12.86
C MET A 122 -10.28 -21.62 -12.38
N THR A 123 -10.59 -21.58 -11.09
CA THR A 123 -11.53 -22.53 -10.46
C THR A 123 -12.47 -21.77 -9.55
N ALA A 124 -13.78 -22.01 -9.70
CA ALA A 124 -14.75 -21.50 -8.75
C ALA A 124 -14.48 -22.01 -7.34
N TYR A 125 -14.60 -21.11 -6.36
CA TYR A 125 -14.43 -21.49 -4.95
C TYR A 125 -15.60 -22.39 -4.52
N ASN A 126 -15.27 -23.59 -4.04
CA ASN A 126 -16.22 -24.59 -3.51
C ASN A 126 -15.83 -25.02 -2.07
N GLY A 127 -15.05 -24.21 -1.36
CA GLY A 127 -14.53 -24.55 -0.03
C GLY A 127 -15.58 -24.41 1.08
N SER A 128 -15.32 -25.10 2.22
CA SER A 128 -16.13 -24.94 3.43
C SER A 128 -15.87 -23.58 4.10
N ALA A 129 -16.87 -23.12 4.88
CA ALA A 129 -16.72 -21.97 5.75
C ALA A 129 -15.54 -22.12 6.71
N GLY A 130 -14.86 -21.02 7.02
CA GLY A 130 -13.91 -20.93 8.12
C GLY A 130 -14.62 -20.49 9.41
N ASN A 131 -13.97 -20.73 10.55
CA ASN A 131 -14.35 -20.06 11.80
C ASN A 131 -13.48 -18.80 11.94
N PRO A 132 -14.04 -17.61 11.85
CA PRO A 132 -13.26 -16.39 12.00
C PRO A 132 -12.71 -16.25 13.40
N GLU A 133 -11.45 -15.88 13.53
CA GLU A 133 -10.88 -15.46 14.80
C GLU A 133 -11.44 -14.09 15.22
N SER A 134 -11.26 -13.73 16.50
CA SER A 134 -11.69 -12.42 16.99
C SER A 134 -10.87 -11.30 16.33
N ILE A 135 -11.56 -10.27 15.85
CA ILE A 135 -10.93 -9.07 15.30
C ILE A 135 -10.16 -8.35 16.42
N PRO A 136 -8.86 -8.07 16.25
CA PRO A 136 -8.10 -7.28 17.23
C PRO A 136 -8.74 -5.89 17.41
N SER A 137 -8.75 -5.38 18.64
CA SER A 137 -9.28 -4.06 18.95
C SER A 137 -8.14 -3.10 19.27
N GLY A 138 -8.05 -2.01 18.54
CA GLY A 138 -7.13 -0.90 18.79
C GLY A 138 -7.82 0.44 18.45
N LYS A 139 -7.25 1.56 18.88
CA LYS A 139 -7.77 2.90 18.55
C LYS A 139 -6.64 3.73 17.98
N HIS A 140 -6.70 4.00 16.68
CA HIS A 140 -5.87 5.02 16.03
C HIS A 140 -6.72 6.06 15.33
N ALA A 141 -6.23 7.31 15.34
CA ALA A 141 -6.81 8.37 14.53
C ALA A 141 -6.34 8.20 13.07
N VAL A 142 -7.19 8.59 12.12
CA VAL A 142 -6.76 8.75 10.72
C VAL A 142 -5.85 9.97 10.66
N GLU A 143 -4.58 9.76 10.37
CA GLU A 143 -3.57 10.81 10.33
C GLU A 143 -3.44 11.42 8.94
N PHE A 144 -3.53 10.58 7.91
CA PHE A 144 -3.44 10.98 6.52
C PHE A 144 -4.80 10.81 5.84
N PRO A 145 -5.67 11.84 5.86
CA PRO A 145 -6.92 11.79 5.12
C PRO A 145 -6.65 11.74 3.60
N PRO A 146 -7.56 11.18 2.79
CA PRO A 146 -7.37 11.14 1.34
C PRO A 146 -7.11 12.52 0.74
N GLY A 147 -6.04 12.63 -0.06
CA GLY A 147 -5.75 13.79 -0.90
C GLY A 147 -6.48 13.68 -2.25
N TYR A 148 -6.86 14.82 -2.83
CA TYR A 148 -7.53 14.88 -4.13
C TYR A 148 -6.71 15.74 -5.08
N PHE A 149 -6.38 15.17 -6.24
CA PHE A 149 -5.51 15.80 -7.23
C PHE A 149 -6.12 15.65 -8.62
N THR A 150 -5.79 16.57 -9.53
CA THR A 150 -6.24 16.53 -10.93
C THR A 150 -5.06 16.82 -11.84
N GLY A 151 -5.11 16.32 -13.08
CA GLY A 151 -4.06 16.60 -14.07
C GLY A 151 -2.83 15.70 -13.95
N ALA A 152 -2.89 14.62 -13.20
CA ALA A 152 -1.81 13.65 -13.12
C ALA A 152 -1.71 12.83 -14.43
N THR A 153 -0.48 12.53 -14.84
CA THR A 153 -0.22 11.50 -15.85
C THR A 153 0.07 10.18 -15.15
N VAL A 154 -0.61 9.10 -15.56
CA VAL A 154 -0.51 7.79 -14.91
C VAL A 154 -0.06 6.73 -15.91
N ARG A 155 0.92 5.91 -15.53
CA ARG A 155 1.37 4.77 -16.32
C ARG A 155 1.16 3.47 -15.54
N PRO A 156 0.52 2.43 -16.13
CA PRO A 156 0.37 1.15 -15.48
C PRO A 156 1.70 0.39 -15.42
N VAL A 157 1.89 -0.36 -14.32
CA VAL A 157 3.00 -1.29 -14.13
C VAL A 157 2.42 -2.65 -13.78
N ILE A 158 2.55 -3.61 -14.67
CA ILE A 158 2.04 -4.97 -14.49
C ILE A 158 3.20 -5.96 -14.52
N ALA A 159 3.38 -6.72 -13.46
CA ALA A 159 4.34 -7.82 -13.48
C ALA A 159 3.69 -9.12 -13.99
N PRO A 160 4.45 -9.96 -14.71
CA PRO A 160 5.87 -9.75 -15.05
C PRO A 160 6.10 -8.84 -16.26
N ASP A 161 5.05 -8.40 -16.96
CA ASP A 161 5.13 -7.86 -18.32
C ASP A 161 5.88 -6.53 -18.42
N THR A 162 5.69 -5.62 -17.45
CA THR A 162 6.23 -4.25 -17.48
C THR A 162 6.92 -3.83 -16.18
N SER A 163 7.31 -4.78 -15.32
CA SER A 163 7.97 -4.51 -14.04
C SER A 163 9.32 -3.79 -14.16
N ASN A 164 9.98 -3.88 -15.34
CA ASN A 164 11.20 -3.16 -15.65
C ASN A 164 11.04 -1.63 -15.61
N GLN A 165 9.83 -1.11 -15.79
CA GLN A 165 9.55 0.34 -15.66
C GLN A 165 9.94 0.89 -14.28
N ILE A 166 10.03 0.05 -13.24
CA ILE A 166 10.52 0.47 -11.92
C ILE A 166 12.02 0.82 -12.00
N ASN A 167 12.83 -0.01 -12.67
CA ASN A 167 14.23 0.30 -12.92
C ASN A 167 14.39 1.59 -13.75
N ASP A 168 13.55 1.75 -14.77
CA ASP A 168 13.59 2.96 -15.63
C ASP A 168 13.29 4.20 -14.79
N LEU A 169 12.31 4.15 -13.89
CA LEU A 169 11.97 5.23 -12.96
C LEU A 169 13.14 5.55 -12.02
N ILE A 170 13.73 4.55 -11.35
CA ILE A 170 14.89 4.73 -10.46
C ILE A 170 16.08 5.32 -11.21
N ASN A 171 16.35 4.83 -12.43
CA ASN A 171 17.46 5.32 -13.24
C ASN A 171 17.25 6.74 -13.74
N SER A 172 16.01 7.22 -13.85
CA SER A 172 15.69 8.59 -14.27
C SER A 172 15.93 9.64 -13.18
N ALA A 173 16.09 9.23 -11.92
CA ALA A 173 16.25 10.09 -10.75
C ALA A 173 17.47 11.04 -10.89
N LYS A 174 17.29 12.30 -10.46
CA LYS A 174 18.28 13.36 -10.52
C LYS A 174 18.57 14.00 -9.16
N GLN A 175 17.64 13.95 -8.22
CA GLN A 175 17.72 14.63 -6.92
C GLN A 175 17.53 13.68 -5.75
N SER A 176 16.40 12.99 -5.69
CA SER A 176 16.06 12.13 -4.56
C SER A 176 15.30 10.86 -4.95
N ILE A 177 15.42 9.82 -4.13
CA ILE A 177 14.59 8.62 -4.15
C ILE A 177 14.27 8.24 -2.71
N GLU A 178 13.00 8.21 -2.37
CA GLU A 178 12.46 7.68 -1.13
C GLU A 178 11.81 6.34 -1.41
N ILE A 179 12.31 5.29 -0.79
CA ILE A 179 11.86 3.90 -0.99
C ILE A 179 11.23 3.41 0.31
N GLU A 180 9.97 2.95 0.25
CA GLU A 180 9.30 2.31 1.38
C GLU A 180 8.84 0.92 0.99
N GLN A 181 9.42 -0.09 1.64
CA GLN A 181 9.24 -1.50 1.28
C GLN A 181 8.92 -2.37 2.50
N ALA A 182 8.00 -3.31 2.31
CA ALA A 182 7.78 -4.36 3.30
C ALA A 182 9.08 -5.16 3.55
N TYR A 183 9.83 -5.44 2.51
CA TYR A 183 11.15 -6.06 2.56
C TYR A 183 11.88 -5.97 1.23
N ILE A 184 13.20 -6.11 1.29
CA ILE A 184 14.06 -6.28 0.12
C ILE A 184 14.87 -7.56 0.34
N THR A 185 14.86 -8.47 -0.64
CA THR A 185 15.73 -9.65 -0.61
C THR A 185 16.64 -9.66 -1.82
N ASN A 186 17.89 -10.03 -1.61
CA ASN A 186 18.86 -10.22 -2.68
C ASN A 186 18.51 -11.45 -3.52
N GLU A 187 18.91 -11.48 -4.77
CA GLU A 187 18.71 -12.65 -5.63
C GLU A 187 19.55 -13.85 -5.17
N THR A 188 20.75 -13.60 -4.74
CA THR A 188 21.69 -14.56 -4.15
C THR A 188 22.55 -13.85 -3.10
N ALA A 189 23.35 -14.61 -2.35
CA ALA A 189 24.32 -14.04 -1.42
C ALA A 189 25.36 -13.08 -2.10
N TYR A 190 25.47 -13.13 -3.44
CA TYR A 190 26.44 -12.35 -4.21
C TYR A 190 25.80 -11.41 -5.23
N SER A 191 24.47 -11.39 -5.33
CA SER A 191 23.72 -10.59 -6.31
C SER A 191 22.64 -9.78 -5.61
N LEU A 192 22.82 -8.47 -5.56
CA LEU A 192 21.82 -7.55 -5.02
C LEU A 192 20.50 -7.62 -5.79
N ASN A 193 19.43 -7.26 -5.12
CA ASN A 193 18.14 -7.00 -5.78
C ASN A 193 18.32 -5.96 -6.90
N PRO A 194 17.80 -6.18 -8.12
CA PRO A 194 18.01 -5.27 -9.25
C PRO A 194 17.54 -3.84 -9.00
N TYR A 195 16.41 -3.65 -8.32
CA TYR A 195 15.90 -2.31 -7.99
C TYR A 195 16.78 -1.62 -6.94
N LEU A 196 17.26 -2.37 -5.93
CA LEU A 196 18.21 -1.84 -4.95
C LEU A 196 19.53 -1.48 -5.62
N SER A 197 20.04 -2.32 -6.53
CA SER A 197 21.25 -2.02 -7.29
C SER A 197 21.09 -0.72 -8.09
N ALA A 198 19.96 -0.54 -8.78
CA ALA A 198 19.69 0.70 -9.50
C ALA A 198 19.61 1.93 -8.58
N ALA A 199 19.06 1.79 -7.37
CA ALA A 199 19.00 2.85 -6.37
C ALA A 199 20.41 3.22 -5.83
N ILE A 200 21.27 2.22 -5.59
CA ILE A 200 22.66 2.44 -5.21
C ILE A 200 23.41 3.16 -6.34
N ASP A 201 23.21 2.74 -7.59
CA ASP A 201 23.83 3.41 -8.75
C ASP A 201 23.31 4.84 -8.93
N ALA A 202 22.04 5.12 -8.61
CA ALA A 202 21.53 6.47 -8.55
C ALA A 202 22.26 7.30 -7.47
N SER A 203 22.49 6.73 -6.28
CA SER A 203 23.22 7.41 -5.23
C SER A 203 24.70 7.67 -5.60
N ARG A 204 25.33 6.77 -6.36
CA ARG A 204 26.67 6.99 -6.93
C ARG A 204 26.71 8.14 -7.92
N ARG A 205 25.57 8.47 -8.55
CA ARG A 205 25.41 9.67 -9.39
C ARG A 205 25.17 10.95 -8.59
N GLY A 206 25.04 10.86 -7.25
CA GLY A 206 24.79 11.98 -6.34
C GLY A 206 23.31 12.16 -5.97
N VAL A 207 22.43 11.25 -6.37
CA VAL A 207 21.02 11.24 -5.95
C VAL A 207 20.91 10.86 -4.48
N HIS A 208 20.16 11.59 -3.67
CA HIS A 208 19.90 11.26 -2.28
C HIS A 208 18.91 10.09 -2.21
N VAL A 209 19.35 8.96 -1.64
CA VAL A 209 18.53 7.75 -1.55
C VAL A 209 18.27 7.39 -0.09
N ARG A 210 16.99 7.27 0.27
CA ARG A 210 16.53 6.82 1.58
C ARG A 210 15.67 5.56 1.43
N VAL A 211 15.95 4.55 2.25
CA VAL A 211 15.24 3.26 2.21
C VAL A 211 14.65 2.96 3.58
N LEU A 212 13.32 2.92 3.68
CA LEU A 212 12.58 2.52 4.88
C LEU A 212 12.05 1.10 4.70
N LEU A 213 12.40 0.22 5.64
CA LEU A 213 12.02 -1.18 5.65
C LEU A 213 11.12 -1.48 6.84
N ASP A 214 10.23 -2.47 6.69
CA ASP A 214 9.42 -2.96 7.80
C ASP A 214 10.27 -3.59 8.89
N SER A 215 9.90 -3.38 10.16
CA SER A 215 10.53 -4.00 11.32
C SER A 215 9.64 -5.03 12.03
N TYR A 216 8.59 -5.50 11.38
CA TYR A 216 7.75 -6.55 11.95
C TYR A 216 8.57 -7.83 12.14
N TRP A 217 8.35 -8.55 13.24
CA TRP A 217 9.24 -9.62 13.74
C TRP A 217 9.69 -10.63 12.67
N TYR A 218 8.79 -11.10 11.78
CA TYR A 218 9.18 -12.08 10.75
C TYR A 218 9.96 -11.46 9.57
N ASN A 219 10.08 -10.14 9.50
CA ASN A 219 10.91 -9.45 8.51
C ASN A 219 12.29 -9.06 9.08
N ILE A 220 12.52 -9.27 10.39
CA ILE A 220 13.80 -9.00 11.05
C ILE A 220 14.41 -10.22 11.77
N GLU A 221 13.65 -11.31 11.99
CA GLU A 221 14.08 -12.51 12.71
C GLU A 221 14.05 -13.78 11.84
N ASP A 222 13.78 -13.67 10.55
CA ASP A 222 13.56 -14.77 9.60
C ASP A 222 14.31 -14.52 8.28
N GLU A 223 14.05 -15.29 7.26
CA GLU A 223 14.73 -15.29 5.94
C GLU A 223 14.85 -13.92 5.24
N LYS A 224 14.15 -12.87 5.68
CA LYS A 224 14.13 -11.56 5.01
C LYS A 224 15.13 -10.56 5.58
N ASP A 225 15.46 -10.65 6.85
CA ASP A 225 16.52 -9.88 7.55
C ASP A 225 16.62 -8.40 7.13
N ASN A 226 15.53 -7.66 7.29
CA ASN A 226 15.48 -6.24 6.90
C ASN A 226 16.50 -5.37 7.67
N ASP A 227 16.82 -5.71 8.90
CA ASP A 227 17.83 -5.01 9.68
C ASP A 227 19.25 -5.28 9.14
N GLU A 228 19.55 -6.51 8.70
CA GLU A 228 20.80 -6.81 8.00
C GLU A 228 20.87 -6.10 6.63
N MET A 229 19.72 -6.04 5.92
CA MET A 229 19.62 -5.31 4.65
C MET A 229 19.85 -3.81 4.85
N ALA A 230 19.24 -3.19 5.86
CA ALA A 230 19.49 -1.78 6.20
C ALA A 230 20.95 -1.55 6.59
N ALA A 231 21.53 -2.45 7.38
CA ALA A 231 22.96 -2.39 7.73
C ALA A 231 23.87 -2.54 6.49
N LEU A 232 23.53 -3.40 5.54
CA LEU A 232 24.26 -3.54 4.27
C LEU A 232 24.21 -2.24 3.45
N ILE A 233 23.02 -1.65 3.26
CA ILE A 233 22.83 -0.40 2.52
C ILE A 233 23.67 0.72 3.17
N ASN A 234 23.60 0.87 4.49
CA ASN A 234 24.34 1.89 5.23
C ASN A 234 25.88 1.67 5.15
N ARG A 235 26.34 0.41 5.15
CA ARG A 235 27.78 0.12 4.94
C ARG A 235 28.23 0.54 3.54
N ILE A 236 27.43 0.31 2.50
CA ILE A 236 27.73 0.77 1.14
C ILE A 236 27.81 2.29 1.11
N GLY A 237 26.80 2.99 1.64
CA GLY A 237 26.76 4.46 1.71
C GLY A 237 28.01 5.04 2.38
N ALA A 238 28.37 4.48 3.55
CA ALA A 238 29.54 4.93 4.30
C ALA A 238 30.88 4.62 3.61
N SER A 239 31.03 3.41 3.04
CA SER A 239 32.28 2.98 2.41
C SER A 239 32.57 3.71 1.10
N GLU A 240 31.54 4.03 0.34
CA GLU A 240 31.63 4.73 -0.94
C GLU A 240 31.46 6.26 -0.81
N HIS A 241 31.12 6.75 0.39
CA HIS A 241 30.84 8.17 0.66
C HIS A 241 29.74 8.74 -0.24
N ILE A 242 28.67 7.98 -0.46
CA ILE A 242 27.52 8.36 -1.27
C ILE A 242 26.29 8.67 -0.40
N PRO A 243 25.34 9.52 -0.84
CA PRO A 243 24.16 9.91 -0.07
C PRO A 243 23.09 8.81 -0.06
N LEU A 244 23.39 7.70 0.62
CA LEU A 244 22.57 6.50 0.73
C LEU A 244 22.35 6.14 2.20
N GLU A 245 21.11 6.07 2.64
CA GLU A 245 20.72 5.74 4.02
C GLU A 245 19.57 4.77 4.05
N ALA A 246 19.55 3.83 5.01
CA ALA A 246 18.45 2.92 5.26
C ALA A 246 18.08 2.85 6.73
N ARG A 247 16.81 2.63 7.04
CA ARG A 247 16.27 2.41 8.39
C ARG A 247 15.22 1.32 8.38
N CYS A 248 15.07 0.65 9.53
CA CYS A 248 13.86 -0.09 9.85
C CYS A 248 12.87 0.85 10.56
N ALA A 249 11.59 0.74 10.24
CA ALA A 249 10.53 1.60 10.78
C ALA A 249 10.34 1.39 12.28
N ASP A 250 10.09 2.46 13.02
CA ASP A 250 9.62 2.37 14.41
C ASP A 250 8.10 2.20 14.45
N LEU A 251 7.64 0.95 14.31
CA LEU A 251 6.22 0.62 14.26
C LEU A 251 5.48 1.04 15.53
N THR A 252 6.16 0.99 16.69
CA THR A 252 5.56 1.33 17.99
C THR A 252 5.24 2.81 18.08
N THR A 253 6.21 3.66 17.74
CA THR A 253 6.02 5.11 17.75
C THR A 253 5.04 5.55 16.66
N ASN A 254 5.06 4.92 15.50
CA ASN A 254 4.10 5.15 14.41
C ASN A 254 2.70 4.63 14.74
N GLY A 255 2.59 3.68 15.67
CA GLY A 255 1.30 3.09 16.05
C GLY A 255 0.66 2.28 14.94
N ILE A 256 1.44 1.61 14.12
CA ILE A 256 1.00 0.75 13.01
C ILE A 256 1.44 -0.69 13.25
N ASP A 257 0.74 -1.64 12.62
CA ASP A 257 1.06 -3.06 12.80
C ASP A 257 2.34 -3.44 12.04
N LYS A 258 2.51 -2.90 10.82
CA LYS A 258 3.72 -3.07 9.99
C LYS A 258 3.72 -2.14 8.77
N ILE A 259 4.87 -1.97 8.17
CA ILE A 259 4.99 -1.44 6.80
C ILE A 259 4.68 -2.57 5.81
N HIS A 260 3.65 -2.40 5.00
CA HIS A 260 3.33 -3.34 3.92
C HIS A 260 3.35 -2.68 2.55
N ASN A 261 3.92 -1.50 2.49
CA ASN A 261 4.07 -0.74 1.26
C ASN A 261 5.10 -1.37 0.29
N LYS A 262 4.97 -1.08 -0.99
CA LYS A 262 5.90 -1.40 -2.07
C LYS A 262 5.92 -0.25 -3.04
N GLY A 263 6.37 0.88 -2.52
CA GLY A 263 6.36 2.15 -3.23
C GLY A 263 7.69 2.87 -3.20
N LEU A 264 7.78 3.86 -4.05
CA LEU A 264 8.89 4.81 -4.05
C LEU A 264 8.43 6.17 -4.58
N ILE A 265 9.15 7.21 -4.17
CA ILE A 265 8.98 8.57 -4.66
C ILE A 265 10.29 8.97 -5.34
N VAL A 266 10.22 9.67 -6.46
CA VAL A 266 11.40 10.13 -7.20
C VAL A 266 11.27 11.61 -7.50
N ASP A 267 12.30 12.37 -7.09
CA ASP A 267 12.48 13.79 -7.40
C ASP A 267 11.28 14.68 -7.02
N ASP A 268 10.53 14.32 -5.96
CA ASP A 268 9.29 15.00 -5.52
C ASP A 268 8.23 15.14 -6.63
N GLN A 269 8.33 14.33 -7.68
CA GLN A 269 7.52 14.42 -8.88
C GLN A 269 6.78 13.12 -9.18
N TYR A 270 7.46 11.99 -9.05
CA TYR A 270 6.92 10.69 -9.44
C TYR A 270 6.67 9.81 -8.23
N VAL A 271 5.55 9.07 -8.24
CA VAL A 271 5.23 8.08 -7.21
C VAL A 271 4.91 6.75 -7.85
N LEU A 272 5.54 5.68 -7.37
CA LEU A 272 5.10 4.32 -7.61
C LEU A 272 4.22 3.86 -6.46
N VAL A 273 3.00 3.45 -6.75
CA VAL A 273 2.15 2.67 -5.84
C VAL A 273 1.95 1.29 -6.45
N SER A 274 2.38 0.23 -5.75
CA SER A 274 2.35 -1.11 -6.33
C SER A 274 2.19 -2.22 -5.30
N SER A 275 1.92 -3.43 -5.81
CA SER A 275 1.97 -4.67 -5.04
C SER A 275 3.32 -5.40 -5.14
N ILE A 276 4.26 -4.92 -5.95
CA ILE A 276 5.50 -5.58 -6.33
C ILE A 276 6.51 -5.55 -5.19
N ASN A 277 6.70 -6.68 -4.51
CA ASN A 277 7.77 -6.83 -3.52
C ASN A 277 9.15 -6.86 -4.21
N TRP A 278 10.16 -6.33 -3.55
CA TRP A 278 11.54 -6.33 -4.04
C TRP A 278 12.24 -7.65 -3.71
N ASN A 279 11.86 -8.68 -4.43
CA ASN A 279 12.46 -10.02 -4.40
C ASN A 279 12.53 -10.58 -5.83
N SER A 280 13.12 -11.75 -6.04
CA SER A 280 13.24 -12.37 -7.36
C SER A 280 11.91 -12.90 -7.94
N ASN A 281 10.91 -13.17 -7.09
CA ASN A 281 9.65 -13.77 -7.53
C ASN A 281 8.65 -12.73 -8.04
N SER A 282 8.42 -11.68 -7.24
CA SER A 282 7.34 -10.73 -7.44
C SER A 282 7.40 -10.05 -8.81
N PRO A 283 8.52 -9.43 -9.22
CA PRO A 283 8.59 -8.76 -10.51
C PRO A 283 8.65 -9.67 -11.72
N ASN A 284 9.05 -10.95 -11.56
CA ASN A 284 9.39 -11.83 -12.68
C ASN A 284 8.41 -12.98 -12.90
N PHE A 285 7.67 -13.39 -11.86
CA PHE A 285 6.86 -14.61 -11.92
C PHE A 285 5.44 -14.45 -11.36
N ASN A 286 5.18 -13.39 -10.59
CA ASN A 286 3.84 -13.14 -10.08
C ASN A 286 3.02 -12.29 -11.05
N ARG A 287 1.68 -12.38 -10.94
CA ARG A 287 0.80 -11.29 -11.36
C ARG A 287 0.81 -10.24 -10.25
N GLU A 288 1.32 -9.06 -10.57
CA GLU A 288 1.32 -7.90 -9.70
C GLU A 288 0.77 -6.68 -10.43
N ALA A 289 0.33 -5.67 -9.69
CA ALA A 289 -0.20 -4.44 -10.25
C ALA A 289 0.37 -3.22 -9.55
N GLY A 290 0.64 -2.19 -10.32
CA GLY A 290 1.11 -0.89 -9.85
C GLY A 290 0.80 0.21 -10.85
N VAL A 291 1.01 1.44 -10.42
CA VAL A 291 0.98 2.64 -11.25
C VAL A 291 2.12 3.57 -10.88
N ILE A 292 2.70 4.20 -11.89
CA ILE A 292 3.61 5.34 -11.73
C ILE A 292 2.79 6.59 -12.03
N ILE A 293 2.73 7.49 -11.07
CA ILE A 293 1.99 8.75 -11.13
C ILE A 293 2.98 9.90 -11.26
N ASP A 294 2.85 10.69 -12.30
CA ASP A 294 3.62 11.91 -12.55
C ASP A 294 2.76 13.10 -12.11
N HIS A 295 3.00 13.59 -10.90
CA HIS A 295 2.32 14.75 -10.34
C HIS A 295 2.98 15.21 -9.02
N PRO A 296 3.49 16.44 -8.92
CA PRO A 296 4.22 16.89 -7.72
C PRO A 296 3.34 16.92 -6.46
N GLY A 297 2.07 17.28 -6.57
CA GLY A 297 1.17 17.28 -5.40
C GLY A 297 0.89 15.89 -4.85
N VAL A 298 0.81 14.87 -5.73
CA VAL A 298 0.71 13.47 -5.30
C VAL A 298 2.02 13.03 -4.66
N ALA A 299 3.17 13.37 -5.25
CA ALA A 299 4.48 13.05 -4.70
C ALA A 299 4.66 13.65 -3.30
N HIS A 300 4.33 14.93 -3.09
CA HIS A 300 4.38 15.57 -1.78
C HIS A 300 3.46 14.90 -0.76
N TYR A 301 2.24 14.50 -1.15
CA TYR A 301 1.34 13.78 -0.24
C TYR A 301 1.97 12.48 0.29
N PHE A 302 2.56 11.66 -0.58
CA PHE A 302 3.22 10.43 -0.17
C PHE A 302 4.56 10.69 0.53
N LEU A 303 5.24 11.79 0.19
CA LEU A 303 6.45 12.21 0.90
C LEU A 303 6.15 12.59 2.36
N ASP A 304 5.06 13.31 2.63
CA ASP A 304 4.63 13.62 3.99
C ASP A 304 4.37 12.34 4.81
N VAL A 305 3.80 11.30 4.19
CA VAL A 305 3.63 9.98 4.83
C VAL A 305 4.98 9.32 5.10
N PHE A 306 5.87 9.30 4.11
CA PHE A 306 7.20 8.73 4.24
C PHE A 306 8.02 9.44 5.33
N GLU A 307 7.98 10.78 5.41
CA GLU A 307 8.69 11.56 6.43
C GLU A 307 8.19 11.26 7.85
N ASP A 308 6.89 11.06 8.02
CA ASP A 308 6.31 10.66 9.30
C ASP A 308 6.79 9.27 9.71
N ASP A 309 6.86 8.33 8.76
CA ASP A 309 7.35 6.97 9.01
C ASP A 309 8.88 6.91 9.15
N TRP A 310 9.61 7.82 8.49
CA TRP A 310 11.07 7.92 8.57
C TRP A 310 11.56 8.52 9.88
N ASN A 311 10.88 9.56 10.38
CA ASN A 311 11.20 10.26 11.61
C ASN A 311 9.98 10.32 12.54
N PRO A 312 9.48 9.19 13.06
CA PRO A 312 8.30 9.22 13.90
C PRO A 312 8.54 10.04 15.15
N THR A 313 7.69 11.02 15.39
CA THR A 313 7.65 11.71 16.67
C THR A 313 6.65 10.99 17.57
N ALA A 314 7.01 10.77 18.85
CA ALA A 314 6.07 10.20 19.81
C ALA A 314 4.77 11.00 19.78
N LYS A 315 3.75 10.44 19.18
CA LYS A 315 2.44 11.08 19.07
C LYS A 315 1.83 11.08 20.46
N SER A 316 1.89 12.22 21.14
CA SER A 316 1.05 12.42 22.32
C SER A 316 -0.36 11.98 21.93
N PRO A 317 -1.10 11.24 22.77
CA PRO A 317 -2.50 10.95 22.52
C PRO A 317 -3.21 12.29 22.38
N GLY A 318 -3.19 12.82 21.17
CA GLY A 318 -3.56 14.19 20.88
C GLY A 318 -5.07 14.33 20.97
N ILE A 319 -5.52 14.86 22.07
CA ILE A 319 -6.60 15.83 21.99
C ILE A 319 -6.03 16.92 21.08
N LYS A 320 -6.35 16.91 19.78
CA LYS A 320 -6.27 18.12 18.95
C LYS A 320 -7.26 19.08 19.57
N THR A 321 -6.79 19.75 20.60
CA THR A 321 -7.49 20.86 21.23
C THR A 321 -7.47 21.93 20.15
N ASP A 322 -8.61 22.10 19.50
CA ASP A 322 -8.78 23.13 18.49
C ASP A 322 -8.72 24.48 19.21
N TYR A 323 -7.47 24.92 19.45
CA TYR A 323 -7.19 26.16 20.19
C TYR A 323 -7.92 27.34 19.57
N LEU A 324 -8.24 27.29 18.28
CA LEU A 324 -9.03 28.30 17.60
C LEU A 324 -10.48 28.29 18.12
N LYS A 325 -11.10 27.13 18.27
CA LYS A 325 -12.47 27.01 18.84
C LYS A 325 -12.50 27.39 20.30
N ILE A 326 -11.48 27.00 21.08
CA ILE A 326 -11.38 27.42 22.49
C ILE A 326 -11.20 28.94 22.60
N ALA A 327 -10.33 29.51 21.77
CA ALA A 327 -10.13 30.95 21.73
C ALA A 327 -11.43 31.71 21.36
N VAL A 328 -12.16 31.23 20.35
CA VAL A 328 -13.45 31.78 19.93
C VAL A 328 -14.48 31.70 21.08
N VAL A 329 -14.61 30.53 21.74
CA VAL A 329 -15.53 30.38 22.89
C VAL A 329 -15.12 31.30 24.05
N ALA A 330 -13.83 31.42 24.36
CA ALA A 330 -13.34 32.33 25.40
C ALA A 330 -13.65 33.80 25.09
N VAL A 331 -13.44 34.22 23.84
CA VAL A 331 -13.77 35.59 23.39
C VAL A 331 -15.27 35.86 23.49
N VAL A 332 -16.12 34.91 23.07
CA VAL A 332 -17.58 35.04 23.17
C VAL A 332 -18.02 35.15 24.63
N LEU A 333 -17.46 34.32 25.52
CA LEU A 333 -17.76 34.40 26.96
C LEU A 333 -17.34 35.74 27.56
N ILE A 334 -16.17 36.27 27.23
CA ILE A 334 -15.69 37.59 27.67
C ILE A 334 -16.65 38.68 27.19
N LEU A 335 -17.06 38.64 25.91
CA LEU A 335 -18.01 39.61 25.37
C LEU A 335 -19.37 39.57 26.07
N LEU A 336 -19.87 38.37 26.37
CA LEU A 336 -21.13 38.21 27.10
C LEU A 336 -21.03 38.76 28.54
N VAL A 337 -19.92 38.54 29.24
CA VAL A 337 -19.66 39.10 30.56
C VAL A 337 -19.58 40.61 30.49
N LEU A 338 -18.89 41.20 29.52
CA LEU A 338 -18.81 42.66 29.35
C LEU A 338 -20.17 43.28 29.04
N LEU A 339 -20.99 42.65 28.20
CA LEU A 339 -22.35 43.07 27.89
C LEU A 339 -23.27 42.98 29.11
N TYR A 340 -23.12 41.94 29.93
CA TYR A 340 -23.85 41.82 31.21
C TYR A 340 -23.53 42.96 32.17
N TYR A 341 -22.24 43.27 32.38
CA TYR A 341 -21.81 44.37 33.24
C TYR A 341 -22.19 45.75 32.70
N HIS A 342 -22.20 45.94 31.38
CA HIS A 342 -22.64 47.19 30.76
C HIS A 342 -24.14 47.43 30.96
N ARG A 343 -24.96 46.36 30.87
CA ARG A 343 -26.41 46.42 31.12
C ARG A 343 -26.76 46.70 32.60
N GLN A 344 -25.90 46.38 33.56
CA GLN A 344 -26.11 46.64 34.95
C GLN A 344 -25.74 48.10 35.38
N ARG A 345 -25.01 48.80 34.48
CA ARG A 345 -24.57 50.18 34.72
C ARG A 345 -25.38 51.25 33.95
N ALA A 346 -26.23 50.82 33.03
CA ALA A 346 -27.22 51.63 32.33
C ALA A 346 -28.60 51.49 32.98
#